data_13780be1c39215b04607eca1bcf635f3
#
_entry.id   13780be1c39215b04607eca1bcf635f3
#
_cell.length_a   1.000
_cell.length_b   1.000
_cell.length_c   1.000
_cell.angle_alpha   90.00
_cell.angle_beta   90.00
_cell.angle_gamma   90.00
#
_symmetry.space_group_name_H-M   'P 1'
#
loop_
_entity.id
_entity.type
_entity.pdbx_description
1 polymer ?
#
loop_
_entity_poly.entity_id
_entity_poly.type
_entity_poly.pdbx_seq_one_letter_code
_entity_poly.pdbx_strand_id
1 'polypeptide(L)'
;MHTLRLPLKTNKNTEGLFEKRFQLIARIHNQTVKHAKKLLTQLDKSKEYRTLRKEYGELKVKADAGDELAAIQKALVADKMNAFRDSLGLSKNAFDKYVAKMQHKYKKHINSHQAQVEAERVWAGVEKVLFGDGKDVHYKKITEFKTIRGKNHTTGIFFCKDTSDTKCPYFVKWGSIVIPVKMPDTVKADLPDGGNYVLESLKHEIKYCELERLWFKSGWRYYANVYFDGDAPKKLQPGRGTMGIDEGPSTVAAVSEDLAILEELAPKCKDYNKQIARLQRQIDASTRKTNPEKFNEDGTVKKKSEYKGKRWTFSKTCLRKKAIVRELYRRKSEYSTHMHGNIVNRMVKNASMFITEPMDFKALAKRAKETRRQNKATIIKKADRTEQAVYKYKRKKRFGKSVTDRSPAELMIILQRKCNQYELFYYEVDKWEYRASQYDHTTNTYIKTQLSQRFKTVGGNNVQRDLYSAFLLACRWHSKKPSRKKCRELFPHFVKMQNLLIKQMKENGISRPACFGF
;
A
#
# COMPACT_ATOMS: atom_id res chain seq x y z
N MET A 1 -2.43 -17.54 -8.22
CA MET A 1 -3.42 -16.61 -8.85
C MET A 1 -2.74 -15.32 -9.25
N HIS A 2 -2.92 -14.84 -10.49
CA HIS A 2 -2.34 -13.59 -10.98
C HIS A 2 -3.38 -12.72 -11.71
N THR A 3 -3.01 -11.48 -12.01
CA THR A 3 -3.94 -10.50 -12.59
C THR A 3 -3.33 -9.84 -13.82
N LEU A 4 -4.10 -9.79 -14.90
CA LEU A 4 -3.79 -9.03 -16.10
C LEU A 4 -4.71 -7.81 -16.18
N ARG A 5 -4.11 -6.63 -16.30
CA ARG A 5 -4.83 -5.36 -16.40
C ARG A 5 -4.84 -4.88 -17.85
N LEU A 6 -6.01 -4.79 -18.43
CA LEU A 6 -6.21 -4.47 -19.85
C LEU A 6 -7.04 -3.18 -19.99
N PRO A 7 -6.60 -2.19 -20.81
CA PRO A 7 -7.39 -1.00 -21.10
C PRO A 7 -8.66 -1.34 -21.87
N LEU A 8 -9.75 -0.65 -21.59
CA LEU A 8 -11.03 -0.78 -22.29
C LEU A 8 -11.22 0.35 -23.30
N LYS A 9 -11.80 0.02 -24.46
CA LYS A 9 -12.25 1.00 -25.47
C LYS A 9 -13.66 1.45 -25.10
N THR A 10 -13.79 2.61 -24.46
CA THR A 10 -15.07 3.18 -24.03
C THR A 10 -15.49 4.34 -24.93
N ASN A 11 -16.79 4.64 -24.98
CA ASN A 11 -17.37 5.82 -25.58
C ASN A 11 -18.21 6.56 -24.52
N LYS A 12 -18.66 7.78 -24.82
CA LYS A 12 -19.41 8.63 -23.88
C LYS A 12 -20.67 7.95 -23.30
N ASN A 13 -21.37 7.17 -24.13
CA ASN A 13 -22.59 6.45 -23.68
C ASN A 13 -22.23 5.36 -22.66
N THR A 14 -21.21 4.54 -22.98
CA THR A 14 -20.70 3.49 -22.07
C THR A 14 -20.18 4.09 -20.77
N GLU A 15 -19.45 5.18 -20.85
CA GLU A 15 -18.92 5.89 -19.67
C GLU A 15 -20.05 6.45 -18.79
N GLY A 16 -21.10 7.00 -19.40
CA GLY A 16 -22.29 7.47 -18.66
C GLY A 16 -23.01 6.33 -17.91
N LEU A 17 -23.12 5.15 -18.55
CA LEU A 17 -23.68 3.95 -17.91
C LEU A 17 -22.79 3.44 -16.78
N PHE A 18 -21.47 3.45 -16.95
CA PHE A 18 -20.52 3.07 -15.91
C PHE A 18 -20.63 4.01 -14.71
N GLU A 19 -20.61 5.33 -14.94
CA GLU A 19 -20.74 6.29 -13.85
C GLU A 19 -22.02 6.06 -13.04
N LYS A 20 -23.17 5.83 -13.70
CA LYS A 20 -24.42 5.49 -13.05
C LYS A 20 -24.31 4.20 -12.21
N ARG A 21 -23.70 3.15 -12.77
CA ARG A 21 -23.52 1.87 -12.07
C ARG A 21 -22.57 2.01 -10.87
N PHE A 22 -21.47 2.75 -11.01
CA PHE A 22 -20.58 3.07 -9.88
C PHE A 22 -21.28 3.86 -8.77
N GLN A 23 -22.20 4.79 -9.14
CA GLN A 23 -23.01 5.52 -8.15
C GLN A 23 -23.96 4.60 -7.40
N LEU A 24 -24.61 3.66 -8.10
CA LEU A 24 -25.52 2.71 -7.48
C LEU A 24 -24.81 1.73 -6.55
N ILE A 25 -23.66 1.20 -6.98
CA ILE A 25 -22.83 0.32 -6.13
C ILE A 25 -22.33 1.06 -4.89
N ALA A 26 -21.88 2.31 -5.02
CA ALA A 26 -21.48 3.14 -3.88
C ALA A 26 -22.63 3.37 -2.91
N ARG A 27 -23.86 3.53 -3.42
CA ARG A 27 -25.08 3.66 -2.60
C ARG A 27 -25.38 2.35 -1.85
N ILE A 28 -25.34 1.19 -2.54
CA ILE A 28 -25.53 -0.12 -1.92
C ILE A 28 -24.48 -0.32 -0.80
N HIS A 29 -23.22 -0.13 -1.09
CA HIS A 29 -22.13 -0.24 -0.11
C HIS A 29 -22.38 0.62 1.14
N ASN A 30 -22.62 1.91 0.94
CA ASN A 30 -22.80 2.84 2.06
C ASN A 30 -24.08 2.58 2.88
N GLN A 31 -25.13 2.09 2.27
CA GLN A 31 -26.34 1.63 2.97
C GLN A 31 -26.03 0.38 3.80
N THR A 32 -25.26 -0.55 3.25
CA THR A 32 -24.81 -1.76 3.95
C THR A 32 -23.88 -1.41 5.12
N VAL A 33 -22.95 -0.45 4.95
CA VAL A 33 -22.13 0.09 6.05
C VAL A 33 -23.00 0.72 7.14
N LYS A 34 -24.04 1.51 6.76
CA LYS A 34 -24.97 2.09 7.73
C LYS A 34 -25.70 1.00 8.53
N HIS A 35 -26.13 -0.06 7.87
CA HIS A 35 -26.77 -1.21 8.50
C HIS A 35 -25.79 -1.91 9.45
N ALA A 36 -24.56 -2.23 9.00
CA ALA A 36 -23.53 -2.83 9.81
C ALA A 36 -23.24 -2.04 11.09
N LYS A 37 -23.08 -0.72 10.99
CA LYS A 37 -22.86 0.16 12.17
C LYS A 37 -24.02 0.13 13.15
N LYS A 38 -25.27 0.06 12.66
CA LYS A 38 -26.45 -0.10 13.53
C LYS A 38 -26.38 -1.40 14.32
N LEU A 39 -26.10 -2.52 13.64
CA LEU A 39 -26.00 -3.84 14.27
C LEU A 39 -24.82 -3.93 15.26
N LEU A 40 -23.65 -3.43 14.90
CA LEU A 40 -22.49 -3.37 15.81
C LEU A 40 -22.79 -2.53 17.06
N THR A 41 -23.50 -1.40 16.91
CA THR A 41 -23.92 -0.59 18.06
C THR A 41 -24.94 -1.32 18.95
N GLN A 42 -25.86 -2.11 18.36
CA GLN A 42 -26.79 -2.94 19.12
C GLN A 42 -26.06 -4.05 19.89
N LEU A 43 -25.07 -4.70 19.24
CA LEU A 43 -24.24 -5.71 19.85
C LEU A 43 -23.47 -5.15 21.06
N ASP A 44 -22.80 -4.00 20.90
CA ASP A 44 -22.04 -3.35 21.97
C ASP A 44 -22.90 -2.87 23.16
N LYS A 45 -24.16 -2.56 22.91
CA LYS A 45 -25.11 -2.14 23.95
C LYS A 45 -25.77 -3.31 24.68
N SER A 46 -25.74 -4.52 24.12
CA SER A 46 -26.33 -5.72 24.74
C SER A 46 -25.62 -6.07 26.03
N LYS A 47 -26.38 -6.18 27.14
CA LYS A 47 -25.85 -6.63 28.43
C LYS A 47 -25.39 -8.09 28.34
N GLU A 48 -26.21 -8.93 27.71
CA GLU A 48 -25.95 -10.36 27.51
C GLU A 48 -24.62 -10.58 26.76
N TYR A 49 -24.46 -9.91 25.62
CA TYR A 49 -23.24 -10.04 24.84
C TYR A 49 -21.99 -9.54 25.56
N ARG A 50 -22.10 -8.48 26.37
CA ARG A 50 -20.99 -7.99 27.20
C ARG A 50 -20.61 -8.98 28.29
N THR A 51 -21.58 -9.66 28.90
CA THR A 51 -21.33 -10.72 29.88
C THR A 51 -20.60 -11.89 29.23
N LEU A 52 -21.09 -12.41 28.08
CA LEU A 52 -20.43 -13.47 27.33
C LEU A 52 -19.00 -13.10 26.92
N ARG A 53 -18.77 -11.83 26.49
CA ARG A 53 -17.43 -11.36 26.11
C ARG A 53 -16.47 -11.32 27.28
N LYS A 54 -16.94 -10.95 28.48
CA LYS A 54 -16.15 -10.96 29.72
C LYS A 54 -15.76 -12.39 30.08
N GLU A 55 -16.76 -13.29 30.14
CA GLU A 55 -16.59 -14.71 30.40
C GLU A 55 -15.60 -15.37 29.42
N TYR A 56 -15.76 -15.10 28.12
CA TYR A 56 -14.83 -15.55 27.09
C TYR A 56 -13.39 -15.07 27.35
N GLY A 57 -13.21 -13.82 27.75
CA GLY A 57 -11.90 -13.25 28.07
C GLY A 57 -11.23 -13.94 29.25
N GLU A 58 -11.98 -14.22 30.32
CA GLU A 58 -11.50 -14.91 31.52
C GLU A 58 -11.11 -16.39 31.19
N LEU A 59 -11.96 -17.08 30.44
CA LEU A 59 -11.69 -18.47 30.01
C LEU A 59 -10.50 -18.54 29.04
N LYS A 60 -10.32 -17.53 28.18
CA LYS A 60 -9.19 -17.47 27.27
C LYS A 60 -7.86 -17.42 28.03
N VAL A 61 -7.75 -16.61 29.08
CA VAL A 61 -6.53 -16.50 29.88
C VAL A 61 -6.19 -17.84 30.53
N LYS A 62 -7.20 -18.57 31.06
CA LYS A 62 -7.01 -19.89 31.68
C LYS A 62 -6.62 -20.96 30.64
N ALA A 63 -7.30 -20.97 29.50
CA ALA A 63 -6.99 -21.91 28.41
C ALA A 63 -5.58 -21.68 27.82
N ASP A 64 -5.16 -20.42 27.68
CA ASP A 64 -3.81 -20.08 27.20
C ASP A 64 -2.72 -20.45 28.27
N ALA A 65 -3.12 -20.68 29.53
CA ALA A 65 -2.27 -21.21 30.60
C ALA A 65 -2.26 -22.76 30.68
N GLY A 66 -2.96 -23.46 29.78
CA GLY A 66 -2.98 -24.92 29.68
C GLY A 66 -4.16 -25.62 30.35
N ASP A 67 -5.20 -24.87 30.78
CA ASP A 67 -6.42 -25.44 31.38
C ASP A 67 -7.35 -26.01 30.27
N GLU A 68 -7.42 -27.33 30.14
CA GLU A 68 -8.25 -28.02 29.11
C GLU A 68 -9.75 -27.81 29.33
N LEU A 69 -10.24 -27.79 30.58
CA LEU A 69 -11.64 -27.51 30.88
C LEU A 69 -12.03 -26.10 30.50
N ALA A 70 -11.16 -25.13 30.79
CA ALA A 70 -11.37 -23.74 30.35
C ALA A 70 -11.38 -23.61 28.82
N ALA A 71 -10.61 -24.42 28.10
CA ALA A 71 -10.62 -24.45 26.64
C ALA A 71 -11.97 -24.94 26.09
N ILE A 72 -12.55 -25.99 26.67
CA ILE A 72 -13.88 -26.48 26.29
C ILE A 72 -14.98 -25.44 26.62
N GLN A 73 -14.95 -24.87 27.81
CA GLN A 73 -15.91 -23.86 28.22
C GLN A 73 -15.80 -22.60 27.32
N LYS A 74 -14.59 -22.18 26.95
CA LYS A 74 -14.36 -21.09 26.02
C LYS A 74 -15.02 -21.34 24.65
N ALA A 75 -14.96 -22.58 24.14
CA ALA A 75 -15.61 -22.95 22.89
C ALA A 75 -17.14 -22.82 22.99
N LEU A 76 -17.74 -23.32 24.09
CA LEU A 76 -19.19 -23.18 24.34
C LEU A 76 -19.64 -21.72 24.43
N VAL A 77 -18.87 -20.87 25.09
CA VAL A 77 -19.15 -19.42 25.17
C VAL A 77 -19.00 -18.76 23.80
N ALA A 78 -18.00 -19.16 23.01
CA ALA A 78 -17.83 -18.69 21.63
C ALA A 78 -19.04 -19.03 20.76
N ASP A 79 -19.61 -20.23 20.90
CA ASP A 79 -20.81 -20.66 20.18
C ASP A 79 -22.04 -19.83 20.58
N LYS A 80 -22.23 -19.56 21.88
CA LYS A 80 -23.28 -18.64 22.36
C LYS A 80 -23.11 -17.24 21.79
N MET A 81 -21.87 -16.73 21.73
CA MET A 81 -21.57 -15.41 21.12
C MET A 81 -21.86 -15.42 19.62
N ASN A 82 -21.57 -16.51 18.91
CA ASN A 82 -21.88 -16.66 17.49
C ASN A 82 -23.41 -16.67 17.26
N ALA A 83 -24.14 -17.50 18.01
CA ALA A 83 -25.59 -17.56 17.96
C ALA A 83 -26.24 -16.20 18.23
N PHE A 84 -25.72 -15.44 19.20
CA PHE A 84 -26.20 -14.10 19.49
C PHE A 84 -25.94 -13.11 18.33
N ARG A 85 -24.77 -13.17 17.71
CA ARG A 85 -24.46 -12.36 16.51
C ARG A 85 -25.39 -12.70 15.35
N ASP A 86 -25.62 -13.99 15.11
CA ASP A 86 -26.52 -14.46 14.05
C ASP A 86 -27.97 -14.01 14.28
N SER A 87 -28.45 -14.07 15.53
CA SER A 87 -29.80 -13.57 15.88
C SER A 87 -29.97 -12.07 15.61
N LEU A 88 -28.91 -11.28 15.76
CA LEU A 88 -28.88 -9.86 15.38
C LEU A 88 -28.74 -9.63 13.87
N GLY A 89 -28.46 -10.67 13.07
CA GLY A 89 -28.19 -10.55 11.64
C GLY A 89 -26.75 -10.12 11.33
N LEU A 90 -25.81 -10.34 12.25
CA LEU A 90 -24.36 -10.14 12.04
C LEU A 90 -23.72 -11.41 11.48
N SER A 91 -24.18 -11.82 10.29
CA SER A 91 -23.61 -12.93 9.52
C SER A 91 -23.55 -12.60 8.03
N LYS A 92 -22.66 -13.26 7.30
CA LYS A 92 -22.50 -13.08 5.84
C LYS A 92 -23.82 -13.24 5.10
N ASN A 93 -24.58 -14.30 5.43
CA ASN A 93 -25.86 -14.61 4.80
C ASN A 93 -26.91 -13.52 5.07
N ALA A 94 -26.93 -12.94 6.26
CA ALA A 94 -27.85 -11.86 6.59
C ALA A 94 -27.55 -10.59 5.78
N PHE A 95 -26.27 -10.29 5.57
CA PHE A 95 -25.84 -9.17 4.72
C PHE A 95 -26.21 -9.40 3.25
N ASP A 96 -26.09 -10.61 2.74
CA ASP A 96 -26.51 -10.97 1.38
C ASP A 96 -28.03 -10.78 1.21
N LYS A 97 -28.83 -11.24 2.17
CA LYS A 97 -30.29 -11.00 2.19
C LYS A 97 -30.64 -9.52 2.27
N TYR A 98 -29.88 -8.74 3.04
CA TYR A 98 -30.09 -7.29 3.15
C TYR A 98 -29.85 -6.57 1.82
N VAL A 99 -28.74 -6.85 1.14
CA VAL A 99 -28.42 -6.19 -0.13
C VAL A 99 -29.34 -6.64 -1.27
N ALA A 100 -29.88 -7.87 -1.24
CA ALA A 100 -30.83 -8.36 -2.23
C ALA A 100 -32.07 -7.46 -2.31
N LYS A 101 -32.62 -7.04 -1.16
CA LYS A 101 -33.77 -6.11 -1.10
C LYS A 101 -33.47 -4.75 -1.74
N MET A 102 -32.22 -4.25 -1.63
CA MET A 102 -31.82 -3.01 -2.28
C MET A 102 -31.56 -3.19 -3.77
N GLN A 103 -30.95 -4.31 -4.15
CA GLN A 103 -30.62 -4.63 -5.54
C GLN A 103 -31.89 -4.70 -6.41
N HIS A 104 -32.99 -5.22 -5.90
CA HIS A 104 -34.27 -5.25 -6.62
C HIS A 104 -34.69 -3.89 -7.20
N LYS A 105 -34.40 -2.79 -6.49
CA LYS A 105 -34.66 -1.42 -6.97
C LYS A 105 -33.74 -1.01 -8.13
N TYR A 106 -32.62 -1.69 -8.30
CA TYR A 106 -31.57 -1.36 -9.28
C TYR A 106 -31.28 -2.49 -10.28
N LYS A 107 -32.16 -3.50 -10.40
CA LYS A 107 -31.98 -4.71 -11.20
C LYS A 107 -31.59 -4.45 -12.67
N LYS A 108 -32.05 -3.32 -13.28
CA LYS A 108 -31.65 -2.91 -14.64
C LYS A 108 -30.17 -2.55 -14.79
N HIS A 109 -29.47 -2.25 -13.70
CA HIS A 109 -28.08 -1.77 -13.73
C HIS A 109 -27.10 -2.65 -12.97
N ILE A 110 -27.55 -3.25 -11.87
CA ILE A 110 -26.75 -4.05 -10.94
C ILE A 110 -27.43 -5.39 -10.75
N ASN A 111 -26.73 -6.48 -11.02
CA ASN A 111 -27.24 -7.82 -10.78
C ASN A 111 -27.07 -8.23 -9.29
N SER A 112 -27.71 -9.33 -8.90
CA SER A 112 -27.67 -9.84 -7.52
C SER A 112 -26.23 -10.17 -7.06
N HIS A 113 -25.44 -10.81 -7.93
CA HIS A 113 -24.07 -11.20 -7.60
C HIS A 113 -23.14 -10.01 -7.31
N GLN A 114 -23.32 -8.90 -8.02
CA GLN A 114 -22.55 -7.67 -7.76
C GLN A 114 -22.92 -7.04 -6.42
N ALA A 115 -24.21 -7.08 -6.05
CA ALA A 115 -24.65 -6.62 -4.74
C ALA A 115 -24.10 -7.50 -3.62
N GLN A 116 -24.10 -8.84 -3.81
CA GLN A 116 -23.50 -9.79 -2.86
C GLN A 116 -22.00 -9.53 -2.68
N VAL A 117 -21.25 -9.30 -3.76
CA VAL A 117 -19.80 -8.95 -3.67
C VAL A 117 -19.59 -7.68 -2.82
N GLU A 118 -20.48 -6.69 -2.91
CA GLU A 118 -20.38 -5.51 -2.04
C GLU A 118 -20.79 -5.81 -0.59
N ALA A 119 -21.75 -6.72 -0.35
CA ALA A 119 -22.05 -7.22 0.99
C ALA A 119 -20.83 -7.94 1.60
N GLU A 120 -20.17 -8.82 0.84
CA GLU A 120 -18.93 -9.50 1.25
C GLU A 120 -17.81 -8.50 1.59
N ARG A 121 -17.65 -7.43 0.79
CA ARG A 121 -16.64 -6.38 1.08
C ARG A 121 -16.92 -5.63 2.39
N VAL A 122 -18.18 -5.37 2.70
CA VAL A 122 -18.58 -4.74 3.98
C VAL A 122 -18.44 -5.74 5.12
N TRP A 123 -18.87 -7.00 4.90
CA TRP A 123 -18.74 -8.07 5.88
C TRP A 123 -17.29 -8.31 6.30
N ALA A 124 -16.35 -8.36 5.36
CA ALA A 124 -14.92 -8.44 5.67
C ALA A 124 -14.41 -7.28 6.56
N GLY A 125 -15.04 -6.11 6.47
CA GLY A 125 -14.80 -5.00 7.39
C GLY A 125 -15.40 -5.23 8.78
N VAL A 126 -16.59 -5.83 8.85
CA VAL A 126 -17.26 -6.22 10.11
C VAL A 126 -16.46 -7.32 10.82
N GLU A 127 -16.00 -8.33 10.09
CA GLU A 127 -15.15 -9.40 10.64
C GLU A 127 -13.87 -8.84 11.31
N LYS A 128 -13.24 -7.85 10.69
CA LYS A 128 -12.08 -7.18 11.30
C LYS A 128 -12.42 -6.45 12.59
N VAL A 129 -13.64 -5.93 12.72
CA VAL A 129 -14.11 -5.28 13.97
C VAL A 129 -14.45 -6.34 15.03
N LEU A 130 -15.05 -7.45 14.62
CA LEU A 130 -15.48 -8.51 15.56
C LEU A 130 -14.31 -9.39 16.06
N PHE A 131 -13.38 -9.73 15.16
CA PHE A 131 -12.37 -10.78 15.38
C PHE A 131 -10.92 -10.32 15.20
N GLY A 132 -10.69 -9.08 14.73
CA GLY A 132 -9.37 -8.55 14.44
C GLY A 132 -9.11 -7.20 15.08
N ASP A 133 -8.17 -6.46 14.50
CA ASP A 133 -7.72 -5.14 14.99
C ASP A 133 -8.58 -3.96 14.46
N GLY A 134 -9.68 -4.25 13.77
CA GLY A 134 -10.56 -3.23 13.19
C GLY A 134 -11.30 -2.45 14.27
N LYS A 135 -11.33 -1.12 14.17
CA LYS A 135 -12.04 -0.25 15.12
C LYS A 135 -13.42 0.14 14.66
N ASP A 136 -13.67 0.21 13.36
CA ASP A 136 -14.93 0.66 12.77
C ASP A 136 -15.03 0.28 11.30
N VAL A 137 -16.26 0.25 10.77
CA VAL A 137 -16.55 0.08 9.35
C VAL A 137 -16.77 1.46 8.71
N HIS A 138 -16.16 1.72 7.56
CA HIS A 138 -16.10 3.07 7.00
C HIS A 138 -16.95 3.25 5.74
N TYR A 139 -17.63 4.40 5.66
CA TYR A 139 -18.26 4.85 4.42
C TYR A 139 -17.20 5.21 3.38
N LYS A 140 -17.51 4.97 2.11
CA LYS A 140 -16.66 5.37 0.98
C LYS A 140 -17.33 6.47 0.17
N LYS A 141 -16.56 7.48 -0.24
CA LYS A 141 -17.03 8.46 -1.22
C LYS A 141 -17.12 7.81 -2.60
N ILE A 142 -18.03 8.28 -3.44
CA ILE A 142 -18.20 7.74 -4.79
C ILE A 142 -16.90 7.78 -5.62
N THR A 143 -16.06 8.79 -5.39
CA THR A 143 -14.75 8.93 -6.05
C THR A 143 -13.70 7.92 -5.55
N GLU A 144 -13.95 7.25 -4.43
CA GLU A 144 -13.10 6.21 -3.85
C GLU A 144 -13.49 4.81 -4.35
N PHE A 145 -14.67 4.68 -4.96
CA PHE A 145 -15.07 3.47 -5.66
C PHE A 145 -14.34 3.38 -6.99
N LYS A 146 -13.30 2.56 -7.04
CA LYS A 146 -12.48 2.37 -8.23
C LYS A 146 -12.83 1.11 -8.99
N THR A 147 -13.38 0.09 -8.33
CA THR A 147 -13.61 -1.23 -8.92
C THR A 147 -15.01 -1.75 -8.65
N ILE A 148 -15.57 -2.43 -9.65
CA ILE A 148 -16.77 -3.27 -9.55
C ILE A 148 -16.40 -4.67 -10.02
N ARG A 149 -16.66 -5.66 -9.18
CA ARG A 149 -16.23 -7.05 -9.42
C ARG A 149 -17.40 -7.92 -9.86
N GLY A 150 -17.15 -8.82 -10.83
CA GLY A 150 -17.96 -10.01 -11.06
C GLY A 150 -17.76 -11.04 -9.95
N LYS A 151 -18.72 -11.95 -9.74
CA LYS A 151 -18.60 -12.97 -8.67
C LYS A 151 -17.64 -14.08 -9.09
N ASN A 152 -17.79 -14.57 -10.31
CA ASN A 152 -16.95 -15.57 -10.95
C ASN A 152 -16.78 -15.25 -12.44
N HIS A 153 -16.19 -16.15 -13.23
CA HIS A 153 -15.93 -15.93 -14.65
C HIS A 153 -17.19 -15.92 -15.53
N THR A 154 -18.33 -16.41 -15.03
CA THR A 154 -19.59 -16.51 -15.79
C THR A 154 -20.69 -15.56 -15.30
N THR A 155 -20.51 -14.88 -14.17
CA THR A 155 -21.57 -14.07 -13.55
C THR A 155 -21.17 -12.62 -13.31
N GLY A 156 -22.01 -11.72 -13.76
CA GLY A 156 -21.92 -10.29 -13.50
C GLY A 156 -21.08 -9.54 -14.51
N ILE A 157 -19.76 -9.56 -14.37
CA ILE A 157 -18.79 -8.96 -15.29
C ILE A 157 -17.83 -10.06 -15.68
N PHE A 158 -17.72 -10.35 -16.96
CA PHE A 158 -16.83 -11.40 -17.43
C PHE A 158 -16.04 -10.97 -18.65
N PHE A 159 -14.84 -11.50 -18.72
CA PHE A 159 -13.95 -11.34 -19.85
C PHE A 159 -14.22 -12.48 -20.84
N CYS A 160 -14.37 -12.12 -22.11
CA CYS A 160 -14.70 -13.05 -23.19
C CYS A 160 -13.65 -12.98 -24.29
N LYS A 161 -13.50 -14.11 -25.00
CA LYS A 161 -12.74 -14.23 -26.23
C LYS A 161 -13.71 -14.64 -27.36
N ASP A 162 -13.71 -13.88 -28.43
CA ASP A 162 -14.42 -14.22 -29.66
C ASP A 162 -13.42 -14.32 -30.81
N THR A 163 -13.17 -15.53 -31.25
CA THR A 163 -12.21 -15.81 -32.33
C THR A 163 -12.75 -15.45 -33.71
N SER A 164 -14.06 -15.22 -33.87
CA SER A 164 -14.68 -14.80 -35.13
C SER A 164 -14.46 -13.31 -35.41
N ASP A 165 -14.28 -12.46 -34.38
CA ASP A 165 -13.95 -11.05 -34.56
C ASP A 165 -12.43 -10.82 -34.53
N THR A 166 -11.84 -10.74 -35.73
CA THR A 166 -10.40 -10.49 -35.90
C THR A 166 -9.96 -9.11 -35.48
N LYS A 167 -10.87 -8.10 -35.40
CA LYS A 167 -10.55 -6.73 -35.03
C LYS A 167 -10.58 -6.52 -33.49
N CYS A 168 -11.43 -7.23 -32.77
CA CYS A 168 -11.58 -7.11 -31.32
C CYS A 168 -11.89 -8.48 -30.69
N PRO A 169 -10.95 -9.43 -30.72
CA PRO A 169 -11.17 -10.81 -30.25
C PRO A 169 -11.37 -10.89 -28.74
N TYR A 170 -11.14 -9.81 -28.01
CA TYR A 170 -11.28 -9.77 -26.54
C TYR A 170 -12.19 -8.64 -26.12
N PHE A 171 -13.16 -8.95 -25.27
CA PHE A 171 -14.10 -7.97 -24.74
C PHE A 171 -14.54 -8.30 -23.31
N VAL A 172 -15.07 -7.31 -22.62
CA VAL A 172 -15.75 -7.47 -21.33
C VAL A 172 -17.24 -7.37 -21.55
N LYS A 173 -17.99 -8.33 -21.03
CA LYS A 173 -19.46 -8.32 -21.04
C LYS A 173 -20.00 -7.97 -19.66
N TRP A 174 -20.91 -6.99 -19.59
CA TRP A 174 -21.59 -6.59 -18.37
C TRP A 174 -23.10 -6.40 -18.63
N GLY A 175 -23.85 -7.46 -18.44
CA GLY A 175 -25.24 -7.53 -18.88
C GLY A 175 -25.33 -7.42 -20.42
N SER A 176 -26.08 -6.46 -20.92
CA SER A 176 -26.19 -6.17 -22.38
C SER A 176 -25.03 -5.34 -22.93
N ILE A 177 -24.11 -4.86 -22.10
CA ILE A 177 -23.00 -4.01 -22.56
C ILE A 177 -21.81 -4.89 -22.93
N VAL A 178 -21.33 -4.74 -24.15
CA VAL A 178 -20.09 -5.34 -24.66
C VAL A 178 -19.05 -4.24 -24.81
N ILE A 179 -17.88 -4.42 -24.21
CA ILE A 179 -16.83 -3.41 -24.15
C ILE A 179 -15.55 -4.01 -24.73
N PRO A 180 -15.11 -3.56 -25.90
CA PRO A 180 -13.87 -4.05 -26.51
C PRO A 180 -12.66 -3.76 -25.62
N VAL A 181 -11.75 -4.70 -25.53
CA VAL A 181 -10.47 -4.57 -24.85
C VAL A 181 -9.43 -4.06 -25.84
N LYS A 182 -8.63 -3.09 -25.41
CA LYS A 182 -7.42 -2.69 -26.13
C LYS A 182 -6.28 -3.61 -25.70
N MET A 183 -5.99 -4.61 -26.53
CA MET A 183 -4.85 -5.50 -26.27
C MET A 183 -3.54 -4.71 -26.37
N PRO A 184 -2.59 -4.95 -25.46
CA PRO A 184 -1.22 -4.48 -25.63
C PRO A 184 -0.56 -5.18 -26.81
N ASP A 185 0.64 -4.73 -27.17
CA ASP A 185 1.44 -5.40 -28.20
C ASP A 185 1.77 -6.83 -27.75
N THR A 186 1.26 -7.79 -28.49
CA THR A 186 1.45 -9.24 -28.26
C THR A 186 2.49 -9.86 -29.17
N VAL A 187 3.02 -9.10 -30.12
CA VAL A 187 4.06 -9.57 -31.06
C VAL A 187 5.43 -9.55 -30.37
N LYS A 188 5.66 -8.58 -29.51
CA LYS A 188 6.94 -8.43 -28.80
C LYS A 188 7.09 -9.48 -27.72
N ALA A 189 8.14 -10.29 -27.82
CA ALA A 189 8.57 -11.18 -26.74
C ALA A 189 9.00 -10.37 -25.52
N ASP A 190 8.49 -10.72 -24.33
CA ASP A 190 8.84 -10.08 -23.05
C ASP A 190 9.06 -11.10 -21.92
N LEU A 191 9.14 -12.38 -22.26
CA LEU A 191 9.50 -13.49 -21.38
C LEU A 191 10.89 -14.05 -21.75
N PRO A 192 11.61 -14.64 -20.80
CA PRO A 192 12.95 -15.21 -21.03
C PRO A 192 13.01 -16.33 -22.07
N ASP A 193 11.90 -17.05 -22.26
CA ASP A 193 11.73 -18.15 -23.22
C ASP A 193 11.31 -17.68 -24.63
N GLY A 194 11.25 -16.36 -24.85
CA GLY A 194 10.78 -15.77 -26.10
C GLY A 194 9.26 -15.64 -26.21
N GLY A 195 8.50 -16.03 -25.18
CA GLY A 195 7.05 -15.87 -25.13
C GLY A 195 6.59 -14.43 -24.86
N ASN A 196 5.28 -14.22 -24.90
CA ASN A 196 4.64 -12.96 -24.55
C ASN A 196 3.80 -13.13 -23.28
N TYR A 197 4.05 -12.30 -22.28
CA TYR A 197 3.39 -12.36 -20.96
C TYR A 197 1.86 -12.34 -21.04
N VAL A 198 1.31 -11.52 -21.92
CA VAL A 198 -0.15 -11.39 -22.07
C VAL A 198 -0.75 -12.67 -22.65
N LEU A 199 -0.13 -13.19 -23.69
CA LEU A 199 -0.58 -14.42 -24.36
C LEU A 199 -0.48 -15.63 -23.41
N GLU A 200 0.64 -15.76 -22.70
CA GLU A 200 0.81 -16.84 -21.72
C GLU A 200 -0.20 -16.72 -20.57
N SER A 201 -0.46 -15.49 -20.06
CA SER A 201 -1.50 -15.27 -19.05
C SER A 201 -2.89 -15.69 -19.54
N LEU A 202 -3.22 -15.45 -20.81
CA LEU A 202 -4.52 -15.78 -21.39
C LEU A 202 -4.74 -17.28 -21.64
N LYS A 203 -3.73 -18.13 -21.45
CA LYS A 203 -3.87 -19.59 -21.46
C LYS A 203 -4.42 -20.16 -20.16
N HIS A 204 -4.31 -19.38 -19.05
CA HIS A 204 -4.78 -19.80 -17.74
C HIS A 204 -6.30 -19.63 -17.60
N GLU A 205 -6.88 -20.43 -16.70
CA GLU A 205 -8.30 -20.35 -16.37
C GLU A 205 -8.66 -19.01 -15.71
N ILE A 206 -9.76 -18.39 -16.16
CA ILE A 206 -10.25 -17.11 -15.62
C ILE A 206 -11.12 -17.38 -14.40
N LYS A 207 -10.75 -16.85 -13.24
CA LYS A 207 -11.58 -16.93 -12.02
C LYS A 207 -12.70 -15.89 -12.00
N TYR A 208 -12.36 -14.64 -12.30
CA TYR A 208 -13.32 -13.54 -12.39
C TYR A 208 -12.69 -12.32 -13.07
N CYS A 209 -13.57 -11.38 -13.44
CA CYS A 209 -13.16 -10.09 -13.99
C CYS A 209 -13.66 -8.94 -13.11
N GLU A 210 -12.88 -7.90 -12.99
CA GLU A 210 -13.19 -6.67 -12.28
C GLU A 210 -13.07 -5.48 -13.22
N LEU A 211 -14.10 -4.62 -13.28
CA LEU A 211 -14.00 -3.35 -13.99
C LEU A 211 -13.36 -2.32 -13.06
N GLU A 212 -12.23 -1.77 -13.48
CA GLU A 212 -11.53 -0.71 -12.76
C GLU A 212 -11.65 0.62 -13.47
N ARG A 213 -11.85 1.71 -12.72
CA ARG A 213 -11.72 3.08 -13.23
C ARG A 213 -10.63 3.84 -12.52
N LEU A 214 -9.82 4.56 -13.29
CA LEU A 214 -8.77 5.44 -12.79
C LEU A 214 -8.99 6.86 -13.29
N TRP A 215 -8.78 7.80 -12.39
CA TRP A 215 -8.87 9.21 -12.73
C TRP A 215 -7.56 9.71 -13.35
N PHE A 216 -7.68 10.30 -14.53
CA PHE A 216 -6.62 11.05 -15.20
C PHE A 216 -7.05 12.52 -15.37
N LYS A 217 -6.11 13.38 -15.75
CA LYS A 217 -6.42 14.81 -16.01
C LYS A 217 -7.55 14.98 -17.04
N SER A 218 -7.63 14.07 -18.02
CA SER A 218 -8.66 14.05 -19.07
C SER A 218 -9.99 13.43 -18.67
N GLY A 219 -10.11 12.85 -17.46
CA GLY A 219 -11.29 12.12 -17.00
C GLY A 219 -11.01 10.71 -16.54
N TRP A 220 -12.06 9.92 -16.39
CA TRP A 220 -11.93 8.51 -16.04
C TRP A 220 -11.44 7.68 -17.22
N ARG A 221 -10.56 6.72 -16.95
CA ARG A 221 -10.20 5.64 -17.88
C ARG A 221 -10.57 4.33 -17.23
N TYR A 222 -10.99 3.39 -18.05
CA TYR A 222 -11.54 2.11 -17.61
C TYR A 222 -10.63 0.97 -18.04
N TYR A 223 -10.51 -0.01 -17.15
CA TYR A 223 -9.66 -1.19 -17.34
C TYR A 223 -10.42 -2.44 -16.92
N ALA A 224 -10.12 -3.56 -17.56
CA ALA A 224 -10.46 -4.88 -17.07
C ALA A 224 -9.28 -5.43 -16.29
N ASN A 225 -9.48 -5.78 -15.04
CA ASN A 225 -8.57 -6.61 -14.27
C ASN A 225 -9.09 -8.04 -14.36
N VAL A 226 -8.41 -8.87 -15.12
CA VAL A 226 -8.75 -10.29 -15.31
C VAL A 226 -7.90 -11.09 -14.35
N TYR A 227 -8.54 -11.87 -13.50
CA TYR A 227 -7.89 -12.70 -12.49
C TYR A 227 -7.85 -14.15 -12.97
N PHE A 228 -6.65 -14.69 -13.08
CA PHE A 228 -6.40 -16.06 -13.54
C PHE A 228 -6.01 -16.98 -12.39
N ASP A 229 -6.33 -18.26 -12.56
CA ASP A 229 -5.78 -19.29 -11.68
C ASP A 229 -4.33 -19.59 -12.04
N GLY A 230 -3.61 -20.24 -11.13
CA GLY A 230 -2.20 -20.55 -11.32
C GLY A 230 -1.26 -19.35 -11.13
N ASP A 231 0.00 -19.58 -11.40
CA ASP A 231 1.07 -18.61 -11.21
C ASP A 231 1.25 -17.69 -12.42
N ALA A 232 1.73 -16.49 -12.16
CA ALA A 232 2.01 -15.55 -13.24
C ALA A 232 3.23 -16.01 -14.06
N PRO A 233 3.22 -15.82 -15.38
CA PRO A 233 4.41 -16.06 -16.20
C PRO A 233 5.63 -15.34 -15.65
N LYS A 234 6.79 -16.01 -15.62
CA LYS A 234 8.01 -15.50 -14.99
C LYS A 234 8.78 -14.60 -15.96
N LYS A 235 8.77 -13.28 -15.75
CA LYS A 235 9.46 -12.28 -16.60
C LYS A 235 10.96 -12.15 -16.38
N LEU A 236 11.49 -12.71 -15.30
CA LEU A 236 12.90 -12.58 -14.92
C LEU A 236 13.49 -13.97 -14.76
N GLN A 237 14.77 -14.08 -15.06
CA GLN A 237 15.60 -15.18 -14.57
C GLN A 237 16.29 -14.70 -13.29
N PRO A 238 16.04 -15.33 -12.12
CA PRO A 238 16.75 -15.03 -10.90
C PRO A 238 18.25 -15.31 -11.02
N GLY A 239 19.04 -14.46 -10.37
CA GLY A 239 20.48 -14.70 -10.19
C GLY A 239 20.74 -15.79 -9.17
N ARG A 240 22.00 -15.97 -8.83
CA ARG A 240 22.46 -16.94 -7.81
C ARG A 240 23.08 -16.21 -6.62
N GLY A 241 23.25 -16.91 -5.51
CA GLY A 241 23.91 -16.40 -4.33
C GLY A 241 23.02 -15.58 -3.38
N THR A 242 23.67 -14.94 -2.42
CA THR A 242 23.01 -14.24 -1.31
C THR A 242 23.18 -12.73 -1.46
N MET A 243 22.11 -12.00 -1.27
CA MET A 243 22.10 -10.53 -1.17
C MET A 243 21.66 -10.09 0.23
N GLY A 244 22.47 -9.28 0.89
CA GLY A 244 22.09 -8.59 2.11
C GLY A 244 21.48 -7.23 1.79
N ILE A 245 20.47 -6.82 2.56
CA ILE A 245 19.73 -5.58 2.32
C ILE A 245 19.63 -4.80 3.62
N ASP A 246 20.13 -3.58 3.64
CA ASP A 246 19.95 -2.59 4.70
C ASP A 246 19.02 -1.49 4.20
N GLU A 247 17.80 -1.46 4.72
CA GLU A 247 16.75 -0.55 4.31
C GLU A 247 16.61 0.62 5.29
N GLY A 248 16.79 1.84 4.77
CA GLY A 248 16.57 3.07 5.51
C GLY A 248 15.19 3.70 5.26
N PRO A 249 14.84 4.78 6.02
CA PRO A 249 13.57 5.51 5.81
C PRO A 249 13.45 6.19 4.45
N SER A 250 14.54 6.34 3.71
CA SER A 250 14.59 7.04 2.43
C SER A 250 15.59 6.48 1.43
N THR A 251 16.36 5.49 1.81
CA THR A 251 17.45 4.90 1.03
C THR A 251 17.47 3.40 1.20
N VAL A 252 18.08 2.70 0.28
CA VAL A 252 18.37 1.28 0.38
C VAL A 252 19.81 1.02 0.00
N ALA A 253 20.47 0.18 0.78
CA ALA A 253 21.74 -0.42 0.42
C ALA A 253 21.53 -1.93 0.25
N ALA A 254 22.06 -2.51 -0.82
CA ALA A 254 22.02 -3.95 -1.04
C ALA A 254 23.37 -4.42 -1.62
N VAL A 255 23.86 -5.55 -1.15
CA VAL A 255 25.15 -6.10 -1.56
C VAL A 255 25.01 -7.59 -1.78
N SER A 256 25.42 -8.04 -2.96
CA SER A 256 25.67 -9.45 -3.29
C SER A 256 27.15 -9.63 -3.67
N GLU A 257 27.53 -10.80 -4.16
CA GLU A 257 28.87 -11.06 -4.62
C GLU A 257 29.25 -10.15 -5.80
N ASP A 258 28.32 -9.93 -6.76
CA ASP A 258 28.59 -9.22 -8.01
C ASP A 258 27.93 -7.84 -8.11
N LEU A 259 27.14 -7.42 -7.11
CA LEU A 259 26.39 -6.18 -7.19
C LEU A 259 26.33 -5.45 -5.85
N ALA A 260 26.65 -4.14 -5.89
CA ALA A 260 26.34 -3.21 -4.81
C ALA A 260 25.34 -2.15 -5.29
N ILE A 261 24.30 -1.91 -4.49
CA ILE A 261 23.28 -0.89 -4.70
C ILE A 261 23.31 0.07 -3.52
N LEU A 262 23.33 1.38 -3.78
CA LEU A 262 23.12 2.44 -2.80
C LEU A 262 22.26 3.51 -3.44
N GLU A 263 20.97 3.54 -3.14
CA GLU A 263 20.03 4.40 -3.85
C GLU A 263 19.06 5.12 -2.93
N GLU A 264 18.66 6.35 -3.33
CA GLU A 264 17.55 7.06 -2.74
C GLU A 264 16.23 6.49 -3.30
N LEU A 265 15.33 6.10 -2.40
CA LEU A 265 14.01 5.60 -2.78
C LEU A 265 13.16 6.74 -3.38
N ALA A 266 12.63 6.52 -4.57
CA ALA A 266 11.72 7.41 -5.27
C ALA A 266 12.08 8.93 -5.18
N PRO A 267 13.27 9.38 -5.66
CA PRO A 267 13.80 10.73 -5.44
C PRO A 267 12.88 11.84 -5.95
N LYS A 268 12.20 11.68 -7.10
CA LYS A 268 11.29 12.68 -7.68
C LYS A 268 10.01 12.92 -6.85
N CYS A 269 9.75 12.13 -5.81
CA CYS A 269 8.63 12.39 -4.91
C CYS A 269 8.70 13.78 -4.23
N LYS A 270 9.91 14.32 -4.06
CA LYS A 270 10.12 15.70 -3.55
C LYS A 270 9.47 16.76 -4.45
N ASP A 271 9.57 16.58 -5.77
CA ASP A 271 9.07 17.55 -6.76
C ASP A 271 7.54 17.49 -6.87
N TYR A 272 6.98 16.27 -6.84
CA TYR A 272 5.53 16.11 -6.70
C TYR A 272 5.00 16.80 -5.44
N ASN A 273 5.67 16.66 -4.31
CA ASN A 273 5.25 17.28 -3.06
C ASN A 273 5.30 18.82 -3.11
N LYS A 274 6.31 19.42 -3.75
CA LYS A 274 6.39 20.87 -3.96
C LYS A 274 5.20 21.38 -4.77
N GLN A 275 4.87 20.69 -5.88
CA GLN A 275 3.74 21.05 -6.75
C GLN A 275 2.40 20.88 -6.00
N ILE A 276 2.20 19.77 -5.32
CA ILE A 276 1.00 19.48 -4.52
C ILE A 276 0.81 20.57 -3.46
N ALA A 277 1.85 20.88 -2.68
CA ALA A 277 1.78 21.88 -1.62
C ALA A 277 1.45 23.28 -2.15
N ARG A 278 1.98 23.67 -3.33
CA ARG A 278 1.63 24.92 -4.00
C ARG A 278 0.14 24.99 -4.36
N LEU A 279 -0.37 23.91 -4.97
CA LEU A 279 -1.78 23.84 -5.36
C LEU A 279 -2.72 23.77 -4.16
N GLN A 280 -2.35 23.05 -3.10
CA GLN A 280 -3.13 22.97 -1.87
C GLN A 280 -3.29 24.34 -1.22
N ARG A 281 -2.21 25.15 -1.12
CA ARG A 281 -2.30 26.53 -0.62
C ARG A 281 -3.29 27.37 -1.42
N GLN A 282 -3.28 27.23 -2.75
CA GLN A 282 -4.22 27.96 -3.64
C GLN A 282 -5.66 27.47 -3.48
N ILE A 283 -5.85 26.16 -3.28
CA ILE A 283 -7.16 25.56 -3.00
C ILE A 283 -7.70 26.06 -1.66
N ASP A 284 -6.87 26.10 -0.62
CA ASP A 284 -7.24 26.56 0.71
C ASP A 284 -7.64 28.04 0.70
N ALA A 285 -6.86 28.90 0.04
CA ALA A 285 -7.20 30.31 -0.13
C ALA A 285 -8.54 30.51 -0.86
N SER A 286 -8.74 29.80 -1.99
CA SER A 286 -10.00 29.84 -2.73
C SER A 286 -11.19 29.31 -1.90
N THR A 287 -10.96 28.25 -1.12
CA THR A 287 -12.01 27.64 -0.29
C THR A 287 -12.44 28.57 0.84
N ARG A 288 -11.50 29.29 1.47
CA ARG A 288 -11.81 30.31 2.50
C ARG A 288 -12.61 31.45 1.91
N LYS A 289 -12.20 31.98 0.74
CA LYS A 289 -12.91 33.06 0.07
C LYS A 289 -14.35 32.68 -0.30
N THR A 290 -14.59 31.43 -0.71
CA THR A 290 -15.93 30.96 -1.13
C THR A 290 -16.83 30.48 0.01
N ASN A 291 -16.29 30.26 1.21
CA ASN A 291 -17.03 29.76 2.38
C ASN A 291 -16.59 30.47 3.67
N PRO A 292 -16.65 31.82 3.73
CA PRO A 292 -16.13 32.56 4.89
C PRO A 292 -16.84 32.18 6.18
N GLU A 293 -18.12 31.84 6.10
CA GLU A 293 -18.95 31.46 7.25
C GLU A 293 -18.50 30.17 7.98
N LYS A 294 -17.59 29.40 7.35
CA LYS A 294 -17.09 28.13 7.91
C LYS A 294 -15.71 28.24 8.54
N PHE A 295 -15.15 29.43 8.56
CA PHE A 295 -13.83 29.68 9.11
C PHE A 295 -13.90 30.69 10.26
N ASN A 296 -13.04 30.50 11.26
CA ASN A 296 -12.78 31.46 12.31
C ASN A 296 -11.88 32.60 11.78
N GLU A 297 -11.75 33.68 12.51
CA GLU A 297 -10.88 34.82 12.19
C GLU A 297 -9.41 34.39 12.02
N ASP A 298 -8.95 33.41 12.79
CA ASP A 298 -7.61 32.82 12.70
C ASP A 298 -7.41 31.92 11.46
N GLY A 299 -8.45 31.77 10.62
CA GLY A 299 -8.44 30.94 9.42
C GLY A 299 -8.56 29.43 9.69
N THR A 300 -8.84 29.01 10.90
CA THR A 300 -9.18 27.62 11.21
C THR A 300 -10.63 27.31 10.85
N VAL A 301 -10.92 26.04 10.53
CA VAL A 301 -12.29 25.60 10.24
C VAL A 301 -13.09 25.54 11.54
N LYS A 302 -14.26 26.16 11.57
CA LYS A 302 -15.23 26.10 12.68
C LYS A 302 -15.66 24.67 12.97
N LYS A 303 -16.19 24.41 14.15
CA LYS A 303 -16.77 23.10 14.50
C LYS A 303 -17.97 22.83 13.59
N LYS A 304 -18.17 21.55 13.21
CA LYS A 304 -19.26 21.14 12.30
C LYS A 304 -20.65 21.54 12.79
N SER A 305 -20.87 21.64 14.08
CA SER A 305 -22.11 22.12 14.71
C SER A 305 -22.44 23.56 14.33
N GLU A 306 -21.46 24.43 14.15
CA GLU A 306 -21.63 25.86 13.89
C GLU A 306 -22.04 26.16 12.43
N TYR A 307 -21.80 25.22 11.50
CA TYR A 307 -22.23 25.33 10.09
C TYR A 307 -23.03 24.13 9.61
N LYS A 308 -23.76 23.46 10.53
CA LYS A 308 -24.64 22.31 10.23
C LYS A 308 -25.63 22.68 9.13
N GLY A 309 -25.78 21.80 8.11
CA GLY A 309 -26.67 22.02 6.97
C GLY A 309 -26.07 22.83 5.81
N LYS A 310 -25.03 23.64 6.01
CA LYS A 310 -24.39 24.40 4.94
C LYS A 310 -23.44 23.54 4.12
N ARG A 311 -23.68 23.42 2.81
CA ARG A 311 -22.80 22.68 1.88
C ARG A 311 -21.54 23.50 1.56
N TRP A 312 -20.42 22.80 1.35
CA TRP A 312 -19.20 23.43 0.84
C TRP A 312 -19.37 23.81 -0.63
N THR A 313 -19.08 25.07 -0.96
CA THR A 313 -19.07 25.58 -2.33
C THR A 313 -17.62 25.73 -2.83
N PHE A 314 -17.41 25.51 -4.11
CA PHE A 314 -16.09 25.59 -4.72
C PHE A 314 -16.17 26.26 -6.09
N SER A 315 -15.28 27.19 -6.36
CA SER A 315 -15.17 27.79 -7.69
C SER A 315 -14.73 26.75 -8.73
N LYS A 316 -15.07 26.98 -10.01
CA LYS A 316 -14.63 26.13 -11.14
C LYS A 316 -13.11 25.94 -11.14
N THR A 317 -12.35 27.01 -10.88
CA THR A 317 -10.88 26.98 -10.79
C THR A 317 -10.41 26.13 -9.60
N CYS A 318 -11.06 26.21 -8.44
CA CYS A 318 -10.75 25.38 -7.28
C CYS A 318 -10.97 23.90 -7.59
N LEU A 319 -12.08 23.53 -8.23
CA LEU A 319 -12.37 22.15 -8.66
C LEU A 319 -11.32 21.64 -9.65
N ARG A 320 -10.90 22.47 -10.62
CA ARG A 320 -9.83 22.13 -11.56
C ARG A 320 -8.49 21.87 -10.84
N LYS A 321 -8.11 22.70 -9.86
CA LYS A 321 -6.90 22.48 -9.06
C LYS A 321 -6.98 21.22 -8.21
N LYS A 322 -8.13 20.89 -7.62
CA LYS A 322 -8.37 19.63 -6.92
C LYS A 322 -8.18 18.41 -7.83
N ALA A 323 -8.63 18.49 -9.09
CA ALA A 323 -8.41 17.43 -10.08
C ALA A 323 -6.92 17.25 -10.40
N ILE A 324 -6.17 18.37 -10.56
CA ILE A 324 -4.71 18.33 -10.80
C ILE A 324 -3.99 17.70 -9.59
N VAL A 325 -4.34 18.08 -8.36
CA VAL A 325 -3.74 17.49 -7.14
C VAL A 325 -3.99 15.98 -7.09
N ARG A 326 -5.20 15.53 -7.43
CA ARG A 326 -5.51 14.08 -7.51
C ARG A 326 -4.62 13.35 -8.53
N GLU A 327 -4.43 13.95 -9.70
CA GLU A 327 -3.55 13.41 -10.74
C GLU A 327 -2.07 13.37 -10.28
N LEU A 328 -1.59 14.40 -9.60
CA LEU A 328 -0.22 14.43 -9.06
C LEU A 328 0.00 13.33 -8.00
N TYR A 329 -0.98 13.08 -7.12
CA TYR A 329 -0.89 11.97 -6.17
C TYR A 329 -0.87 10.61 -6.88
N ARG A 330 -1.69 10.41 -7.91
CA ARG A 330 -1.69 9.19 -8.72
C ARG A 330 -0.31 8.96 -9.36
N ARG A 331 0.23 9.99 -10.05
CA ARG A 331 1.56 9.93 -10.69
C ARG A 331 2.68 9.68 -9.67
N LYS A 332 2.61 10.33 -8.50
CA LYS A 332 3.58 10.11 -7.42
C LYS A 332 3.57 8.64 -6.98
N SER A 333 2.38 8.06 -6.77
CA SER A 333 2.26 6.67 -6.35
C SER A 333 2.78 5.71 -7.43
N GLU A 334 2.39 5.89 -8.68
CA GLU A 334 2.87 5.06 -9.80
C GLU A 334 4.39 5.14 -9.98
N TYR A 335 4.93 6.37 -9.88
CA TYR A 335 6.38 6.58 -9.95
C TYR A 335 7.11 5.83 -8.82
N SER A 336 6.61 5.93 -7.56
CA SER A 336 7.20 5.23 -6.42
C SER A 336 7.20 3.71 -6.63
N THR A 337 6.04 3.14 -6.95
CA THR A 337 5.90 1.69 -7.19
C THR A 337 6.80 1.21 -8.35
N HIS A 338 6.91 2.01 -9.43
CA HIS A 338 7.77 1.67 -10.57
C HIS A 338 9.26 1.69 -10.19
N MET A 339 9.70 2.71 -9.44
CA MET A 339 11.10 2.79 -8.97
C MET A 339 11.44 1.62 -8.04
N HIS A 340 10.57 1.31 -7.08
CA HIS A 340 10.76 0.14 -6.21
C HIS A 340 10.80 -1.16 -7.01
N GLY A 341 9.91 -1.33 -7.97
CA GLY A 341 9.91 -2.50 -8.86
C GLY A 341 11.21 -2.65 -9.64
N ASN A 342 11.78 -1.55 -10.13
CA ASN A 342 13.07 -1.58 -10.86
C ASN A 342 14.24 -1.98 -9.95
N ILE A 343 14.27 -1.46 -8.70
CA ILE A 343 15.30 -1.84 -7.72
C ILE A 343 15.18 -3.34 -7.42
N VAL A 344 13.97 -3.82 -7.11
CA VAL A 344 13.73 -5.23 -6.79
C VAL A 344 14.04 -6.15 -7.98
N ASN A 345 13.71 -5.74 -9.21
CA ASN A 345 14.05 -6.53 -10.40
C ASN A 345 15.56 -6.69 -10.57
N ARG A 346 16.35 -5.65 -10.27
CA ARG A 346 17.83 -5.75 -10.28
C ARG A 346 18.32 -6.68 -9.18
N MET A 347 17.74 -6.59 -7.97
CA MET A 347 18.07 -7.49 -6.87
C MET A 347 17.82 -8.95 -7.25
N VAL A 348 16.61 -9.26 -7.79
CA VAL A 348 16.24 -10.62 -8.19
C VAL A 348 17.10 -11.16 -9.33
N LYS A 349 17.52 -10.32 -10.28
CA LYS A 349 18.44 -10.73 -11.35
C LYS A 349 19.85 -11.10 -10.85
N ASN A 350 20.24 -10.68 -9.64
CA ASN A 350 21.60 -10.84 -9.12
C ASN A 350 21.67 -11.73 -7.85
N ALA A 351 20.56 -12.26 -7.37
CA ALA A 351 20.55 -13.14 -6.21
C ALA A 351 19.31 -14.04 -6.18
N SER A 352 19.40 -15.15 -5.44
CA SER A 352 18.30 -16.06 -5.15
C SER A 352 17.94 -16.12 -3.66
N MET A 353 18.78 -15.55 -2.81
CA MET A 353 18.59 -15.51 -1.35
C MET A 353 18.72 -14.08 -0.85
N PHE A 354 17.73 -13.59 -0.12
CA PHE A 354 17.66 -12.22 0.39
C PHE A 354 17.61 -12.22 1.91
N ILE A 355 18.51 -11.45 2.52
CA ILE A 355 18.66 -11.35 3.98
C ILE A 355 18.58 -9.87 4.37
N THR A 356 17.68 -9.54 5.31
CA THR A 356 17.44 -8.17 5.77
C THR A 356 17.22 -8.09 7.27
N GLU A 357 17.44 -6.89 7.84
CA GLU A 357 16.98 -6.56 9.20
C GLU A 357 15.58 -5.93 9.12
N PRO A 358 14.58 -6.46 9.88
CA PRO A 358 13.22 -5.90 9.87
C PRO A 358 13.19 -4.50 10.48
N MET A 359 12.61 -3.54 9.75
CA MET A 359 12.42 -2.17 10.22
C MET A 359 10.95 -1.85 10.47
N ASP A 360 10.62 -1.34 11.67
CA ASP A 360 9.26 -0.89 11.97
C ASP A 360 9.01 0.53 11.43
N PHE A 361 8.69 0.62 10.15
CA PHE A 361 8.34 1.88 9.50
C PHE A 361 7.07 2.52 10.07
N LYS A 362 6.16 1.73 10.62
CA LYS A 362 4.95 2.24 11.27
C LYS A 362 5.30 3.01 12.55
N ALA A 363 6.20 2.47 13.36
CA ALA A 363 6.72 3.17 14.54
C ALA A 363 7.53 4.42 14.15
N LEU A 364 8.37 4.36 13.10
CA LEU A 364 9.12 5.51 12.58
C LEU A 364 8.23 6.62 12.03
N ALA A 365 7.09 6.28 11.43
CA ALA A 365 6.11 7.23 10.91
C ALA A 365 5.17 7.81 11.99
N LYS A 366 5.09 7.17 13.16
CA LYS A 366 4.16 7.54 14.22
C LYS A 366 4.44 8.96 14.73
N ARG A 367 3.39 9.78 14.77
CA ARG A 367 3.48 11.11 15.39
C ARG A 367 3.73 11.00 16.89
N ALA A 368 4.49 11.97 17.46
CA ALA A 368 4.61 12.07 18.92
C ALA A 368 3.22 12.24 19.55
N LYS A 369 2.96 11.57 20.68
CA LYS A 369 1.67 11.66 21.40
C LYS A 369 1.35 13.09 21.83
N GLU A 370 2.37 13.89 22.17
CA GLU A 370 2.20 15.28 22.59
C GLU A 370 2.31 16.22 21.39
N THR A 371 1.21 16.84 21.04
CA THR A 371 1.11 17.90 20.01
C THR A 371 1.06 19.29 20.66
N ARG A 372 1.80 19.53 21.74
CA ARG A 372 1.87 20.86 22.36
C ARG A 372 2.49 21.86 21.39
N ARG A 373 1.91 23.06 21.32
CA ARG A 373 2.50 24.18 20.57
C ARG A 373 3.80 24.62 21.24
N GLN A 374 4.73 25.12 20.44
CA GLN A 374 5.95 25.75 20.98
C GLN A 374 5.57 27.04 21.67
N ASN A 375 6.21 27.34 22.80
CA ASN A 375 5.99 28.59 23.52
C ASN A 375 6.59 29.81 22.75
N LYS A 376 7.51 29.59 21.79
CA LYS A 376 8.08 30.62 20.92
C LYS A 376 7.30 30.68 19.61
N ALA A 377 6.79 31.86 19.30
CA ALA A 377 6.22 32.15 18.00
C ALA A 377 7.31 32.17 16.90
N THR A 378 6.99 31.61 15.73
CA THR A 378 7.81 31.80 14.52
C THR A 378 7.12 32.86 13.67
N ILE A 379 7.77 33.96 13.42
CA ILE A 379 7.26 35.02 12.56
C ILE A 379 7.34 34.52 11.11
N ILE A 380 6.22 34.49 10.42
CA ILE A 380 6.13 34.13 9.00
C ILE A 380 5.73 35.40 8.22
N LYS A 381 6.59 35.82 7.29
CA LYS A 381 6.25 36.89 6.35
C LYS A 381 5.29 36.34 5.29
N LYS A 382 4.12 36.95 5.17
CA LYS A 382 3.13 36.64 4.14
C LYS A 382 3.53 37.28 2.79
N ALA A 383 2.89 36.85 1.71
CA ALA A 383 3.10 37.42 0.38
C ALA A 383 2.74 38.91 0.28
N ASP A 384 1.88 39.40 1.16
CA ASP A 384 1.48 40.79 1.33
C ASP A 384 2.43 41.63 2.22
N ARG A 385 3.62 41.08 2.54
CA ARG A 385 4.64 41.60 3.47
C ARG A 385 4.21 41.75 4.93
N THR A 386 3.00 41.36 5.31
CA THR A 386 2.58 41.34 6.70
C THR A 386 3.22 40.20 7.46
N GLU A 387 3.57 40.42 8.72
CA GLU A 387 4.17 39.42 9.58
C GLU A 387 3.08 38.72 10.43
N GLN A 388 3.12 37.40 10.49
CA GLN A 388 2.21 36.62 11.32
C GLN A 388 3.00 35.76 12.29
N ALA A 389 2.74 35.89 13.58
CA ALA A 389 3.25 35.01 14.61
C ALA A 389 2.52 33.66 14.56
N VAL A 390 3.23 32.57 14.26
CA VAL A 390 2.68 31.21 14.21
C VAL A 390 3.37 30.35 15.26
N TYR A 391 2.59 29.79 16.17
CA TYR A 391 3.08 28.82 17.15
C TYR A 391 3.10 27.43 16.50
N LYS A 392 4.30 26.95 16.15
CA LYS A 392 4.49 25.61 15.58
C LYS A 392 4.34 24.55 16.65
N TYR A 393 3.83 23.37 16.28
CA TYR A 393 3.79 22.23 17.19
C TYR A 393 5.20 21.70 17.48
N LYS A 394 5.48 21.31 18.74
CA LYS A 394 6.70 20.59 19.11
C LYS A 394 6.74 19.28 18.31
N ARG A 395 7.59 19.19 17.30
CA ARG A 395 7.80 17.96 16.53
C ARG A 395 9.03 17.26 17.10
N LYS A 396 8.89 16.04 17.61
CA LYS A 396 10.05 15.15 17.71
C LYS A 396 10.56 14.93 16.29
N LYS A 397 11.88 14.99 16.08
CA LYS A 397 12.52 14.64 14.80
C LYS A 397 12.24 13.16 14.53
N ARG A 398 11.27 12.85 13.68
CA ARG A 398 10.93 11.48 13.24
C ARG A 398 10.90 11.46 11.73
N PHE A 399 11.11 10.28 11.18
CA PHE A 399 11.22 10.03 9.75
C PHE A 399 9.86 9.98 9.02
N GLY A 400 8.75 10.33 9.67
CA GLY A 400 7.40 10.19 9.13
C GLY A 400 7.19 10.80 7.75
N LYS A 401 7.84 11.94 7.45
CA LYS A 401 7.78 12.54 6.12
C LYS A 401 8.54 11.69 5.09
N SER A 402 9.74 11.23 5.39
CA SER A 402 10.53 10.38 4.49
C SER A 402 9.82 9.06 4.23
N VAL A 403 9.34 8.38 5.27
CA VAL A 403 8.58 7.13 5.15
C VAL A 403 7.32 7.31 4.31
N THR A 404 6.53 8.37 4.56
CA THR A 404 5.31 8.65 3.79
C THR A 404 5.58 9.00 2.33
N ASP A 405 6.68 9.71 2.06
CA ASP A 405 6.99 10.19 0.73
C ASP A 405 7.64 9.12 -0.15
N ARG A 406 8.38 8.18 0.44
CA ARG A 406 9.20 7.20 -0.26
C ARG A 406 8.71 5.77 -0.14
N SER A 407 7.77 5.53 0.80
CA SER A 407 7.15 4.21 1.02
C SER A 407 8.17 3.05 1.10
N PRO A 408 9.19 3.10 1.98
CA PRO A 408 10.20 2.05 2.04
C PRO A 408 9.58 0.66 2.25
N ALA A 409 8.58 0.51 3.13
CA ALA A 409 7.87 -0.76 3.33
C ALA A 409 7.29 -1.36 2.03
N GLU A 410 6.95 -0.53 1.03
CA GLU A 410 6.47 -1.01 -0.28
C GLU A 410 7.59 -1.75 -1.03
N LEU A 411 8.85 -1.30 -0.93
CA LEU A 411 9.99 -1.99 -1.52
C LEU A 411 10.08 -3.43 -1.01
N MET A 412 10.02 -3.62 0.31
CA MET A 412 10.12 -4.96 0.92
C MET A 412 8.90 -5.83 0.58
N ILE A 413 7.69 -5.27 0.55
CA ILE A 413 6.49 -5.98 0.12
C ILE A 413 6.61 -6.45 -1.34
N ILE A 414 7.18 -5.61 -2.24
CA ILE A 414 7.43 -5.98 -3.63
C ILE A 414 8.46 -7.10 -3.70
N LEU A 415 9.55 -7.02 -2.91
CA LEU A 415 10.58 -8.05 -2.85
C LEU A 415 10.01 -9.38 -2.34
N GLN A 416 9.32 -9.40 -1.20
CA GLN A 416 8.69 -10.62 -0.66
C GLN A 416 7.73 -11.26 -1.66
N ARG A 417 6.89 -10.46 -2.32
CA ARG A 417 5.98 -10.94 -3.35
C ARG A 417 6.74 -11.56 -4.53
N LYS A 418 7.87 -10.96 -4.92
CA LYS A 418 8.74 -11.52 -5.97
C LYS A 418 9.42 -12.80 -5.50
N CYS A 419 9.91 -12.86 -4.27
CA CYS A 419 10.47 -14.08 -3.70
C CYS A 419 9.44 -15.22 -3.74
N ASN A 420 8.20 -14.96 -3.32
CA ASN A 420 7.12 -15.96 -3.38
C ASN A 420 6.80 -16.37 -4.82
N GLN A 421 6.78 -15.42 -5.80
CA GLN A 421 6.51 -15.70 -7.21
C GLN A 421 7.58 -16.56 -7.88
N TYR A 422 8.84 -16.36 -7.49
CA TYR A 422 10.00 -17.01 -8.11
C TYR A 422 10.58 -18.13 -7.24
N GLU A 423 9.94 -18.45 -6.09
CA GLU A 423 10.36 -19.48 -5.14
C GLU A 423 11.78 -19.21 -4.59
N LEU A 424 12.06 -17.93 -4.29
CA LEU A 424 13.33 -17.46 -3.77
C LEU A 424 13.30 -17.40 -2.25
N PHE A 425 14.46 -17.49 -1.65
CA PHE A 425 14.58 -17.44 -0.20
C PHE A 425 14.59 -16.00 0.31
N TYR A 426 13.73 -15.69 1.29
CA TYR A 426 13.68 -14.41 1.98
C TYR A 426 13.74 -14.62 3.49
N TYR A 427 14.68 -13.97 4.16
CA TYR A 427 14.89 -14.14 5.59
C TYR A 427 15.12 -12.81 6.29
N GLU A 428 14.42 -12.60 7.41
CA GLU A 428 14.62 -11.47 8.30
C GLU A 428 15.43 -11.92 9.53
N VAL A 429 16.56 -11.25 9.78
CA VAL A 429 17.37 -11.54 10.96
C VAL A 429 16.78 -10.86 12.20
N ASP A 430 17.05 -11.40 13.40
CA ASP A 430 16.75 -10.69 14.62
C ASP A 430 17.70 -9.48 14.76
N LYS A 431 17.14 -8.27 14.62
CA LYS A 431 17.90 -7.01 14.67
C LYS A 431 18.61 -6.75 16.00
N TRP A 432 18.11 -7.33 17.11
CA TRP A 432 18.69 -7.16 18.43
C TRP A 432 19.91 -8.05 18.67
N GLU A 433 19.92 -9.21 18.03
CA GLU A 433 21.05 -10.15 18.07
C GLU A 433 22.07 -9.85 16.99
N TYR A 434 21.63 -9.66 15.73
CA TYR A 434 22.52 -9.52 14.57
C TYR A 434 23.25 -8.17 14.54
N ARG A 435 22.57 -7.07 14.72
CA ARG A 435 23.10 -5.70 14.82
C ARG A 435 24.16 -5.36 13.75
N ALA A 436 23.85 -5.62 12.47
CA ALA A 436 24.78 -5.46 11.34
C ALA A 436 25.49 -4.10 11.32
N SER A 437 24.75 -3.01 11.59
CA SER A 437 25.29 -1.65 11.58
C SER A 437 26.38 -1.37 12.63
N GLN A 438 26.49 -2.22 13.67
CA GLN A 438 27.42 -2.06 14.78
C GLN A 438 28.58 -3.04 14.73
N TYR A 439 28.46 -4.15 13.99
CA TYR A 439 29.46 -5.21 13.97
C TYR A 439 30.68 -4.86 13.12
N ASP A 440 31.86 -5.24 13.62
CA ASP A 440 33.13 -5.22 12.89
C ASP A 440 33.69 -6.65 12.81
N HIS A 441 33.75 -7.21 11.60
CA HIS A 441 34.21 -8.59 11.38
C HIS A 441 35.70 -8.77 11.58
N THR A 442 36.52 -7.69 11.51
CA THR A 442 37.98 -7.77 11.69
C THR A 442 38.33 -7.95 13.15
N THR A 443 37.73 -7.14 14.03
CA THR A 443 37.95 -7.16 15.47
C THR A 443 37.00 -8.11 16.21
N ASN A 444 35.92 -8.53 15.57
CA ASN A 444 34.82 -9.33 16.18
C ASN A 444 34.09 -8.58 17.32
N THR A 445 33.99 -7.27 17.22
CA THR A 445 33.37 -6.42 18.25
C THR A 445 32.15 -5.69 17.71
N TYR A 446 31.31 -5.21 18.63
CA TYR A 446 30.15 -4.38 18.34
C TYR A 446 30.39 -2.96 18.84
N ILE A 447 30.48 -1.99 17.93
CA ILE A 447 30.73 -0.58 18.22
C ILE A 447 29.57 0.25 17.71
N LYS A 448 28.88 0.94 18.62
CA LYS A 448 27.80 1.84 18.27
C LYS A 448 28.35 3.18 17.76
N THR A 449 28.22 3.45 16.46
CA THR A 449 28.60 4.71 15.85
C THR A 449 27.45 5.73 15.85
N GLN A 450 27.78 7.02 15.79
CA GLN A 450 26.77 8.07 15.65
C GLN A 450 26.04 7.96 14.30
N LEU A 451 24.76 8.30 14.25
CA LEU A 451 23.97 8.26 13.01
C LEU A 451 24.47 9.24 11.95
N SER A 452 25.16 10.30 12.33
CA SER A 452 25.80 11.26 11.43
C SER A 452 27.06 10.70 10.75
N GLN A 453 27.73 9.73 11.36
CA GLN A 453 28.92 9.10 10.82
C GLN A 453 28.49 8.11 9.71
N ARG A 454 28.79 8.46 8.46
CA ARG A 454 28.37 7.68 7.28
C ARG A 454 29.45 6.74 6.76
N PHE A 455 30.69 6.95 7.17
CA PHE A 455 31.81 6.09 6.89
C PHE A 455 32.45 5.59 8.18
N LYS A 456 33.01 4.41 8.14
CA LYS A 456 33.81 3.84 9.22
C LYS A 456 35.03 3.13 8.66
N THR A 457 36.13 3.07 9.44
CA THR A 457 37.31 2.33 9.08
C THR A 457 37.16 0.88 9.55
N VAL A 458 37.33 -0.07 8.64
CA VAL A 458 37.25 -1.51 8.90
C VAL A 458 38.46 -2.17 8.21
N GLY A 459 39.32 -2.83 8.96
CA GLY A 459 40.51 -3.46 8.43
C GLY A 459 41.39 -2.51 7.58
N GLY A 460 41.56 -1.25 8.01
CA GLY A 460 42.29 -0.22 7.29
C GLY A 460 41.55 0.42 6.11
N ASN A 461 40.37 -0.07 5.72
CA ASN A 461 39.59 0.45 4.60
C ASN A 461 38.46 1.37 5.07
N ASN A 462 38.21 2.45 4.34
CA ASN A 462 37.08 3.34 4.58
C ASN A 462 35.82 2.78 3.91
N VAL A 463 34.82 2.35 4.70
CA VAL A 463 33.61 1.73 4.20
C VAL A 463 32.39 2.58 4.48
N GLN A 464 31.48 2.67 3.51
CA GLN A 464 30.18 3.31 3.68
C GLN A 464 29.31 2.42 4.56
N ARG A 465 28.74 2.99 5.63
CA ARG A 465 28.10 2.25 6.73
C ARG A 465 26.95 1.36 6.28
N ASP A 466 26.05 1.89 5.45
CA ASP A 466 24.84 1.18 5.05
C ASP A 466 25.17 0.05 4.04
N LEU A 467 26.16 0.27 3.14
CA LEU A 467 26.70 -0.80 2.27
C LEU A 467 27.41 -1.89 3.08
N TYR A 468 28.16 -1.50 4.10
CA TYR A 468 28.84 -2.48 4.95
C TYR A 468 27.83 -3.30 5.78
N SER A 469 26.75 -2.68 6.27
CA SER A 469 25.66 -3.42 6.93
C SER A 469 25.03 -4.44 5.99
N ALA A 470 24.75 -4.06 4.74
CA ALA A 470 24.24 -4.96 3.71
C ALA A 470 25.24 -6.09 3.40
N PHE A 471 26.54 -5.78 3.29
CA PHE A 471 27.58 -6.79 3.10
C PHE A 471 27.61 -7.82 4.24
N LEU A 472 27.51 -7.38 5.50
CA LEU A 472 27.46 -8.28 6.65
C LEU A 472 26.23 -9.20 6.62
N LEU A 473 25.08 -8.69 6.18
CA LEU A 473 23.86 -9.47 5.97
C LEU A 473 24.05 -10.53 4.87
N ALA A 474 24.73 -10.19 3.76
CA ALA A 474 25.07 -11.13 2.69
C ALA A 474 26.02 -12.25 3.17
N CYS A 475 26.86 -11.96 4.15
CA CYS A 475 27.77 -12.91 4.76
C CYS A 475 27.14 -13.79 5.85
N ARG A 476 25.81 -13.71 6.05
CA ARG A 476 25.13 -14.59 7.01
C ARG A 476 25.18 -16.04 6.52
N TRP A 477 25.54 -16.92 7.42
CA TRP A 477 25.36 -18.38 7.31
C TRP A 477 24.42 -18.79 8.44
N HIS A 478 24.00 -19.94 8.65
CA HIS A 478 22.98 -20.41 9.63
C HIS A 478 23.07 -19.86 11.08
N SER A 479 23.93 -18.90 11.36
CA SER A 479 24.20 -18.34 12.69
C SER A 479 23.46 -17.02 12.96
N LYS A 480 23.37 -16.64 14.23
CA LYS A 480 22.86 -15.37 14.72
C LYS A 480 23.80 -14.17 14.44
N LYS A 481 25.00 -14.44 13.90
CA LYS A 481 26.04 -13.47 13.60
C LYS A 481 26.56 -13.64 12.17
N PRO A 482 27.17 -12.60 11.55
CA PRO A 482 27.85 -12.75 10.27
C PRO A 482 28.96 -13.81 10.33
N SER A 483 29.12 -14.58 9.27
CA SER A 483 30.24 -15.52 9.18
C SER A 483 31.55 -14.76 9.01
N ARG A 484 32.37 -14.73 10.06
CA ARG A 484 33.68 -14.03 10.04
C ARG A 484 34.60 -14.54 8.93
N LYS A 485 34.61 -15.85 8.68
CA LYS A 485 35.37 -16.46 7.58
C LYS A 485 34.90 -15.90 6.25
N LYS A 486 33.61 -16.00 5.93
CA LYS A 486 33.03 -15.50 4.69
C LYS A 486 33.23 -13.97 4.53
N CYS A 487 33.12 -13.20 5.63
CA CYS A 487 33.39 -11.77 5.60
C CYS A 487 34.83 -11.49 5.19
N ARG A 488 35.84 -12.18 5.76
CA ARG A 488 37.25 -11.99 5.44
C ARG A 488 37.56 -12.35 3.98
N GLU A 489 36.95 -13.41 3.48
CA GLU A 489 37.15 -13.86 2.09
C GLU A 489 36.57 -12.84 1.08
N LEU A 490 35.39 -12.32 1.31
CA LEU A 490 34.69 -11.44 0.37
C LEU A 490 34.99 -9.95 0.56
N PHE A 491 35.55 -9.54 1.69
CA PHE A 491 35.73 -8.13 2.03
C PHE A 491 36.61 -7.35 1.03
N PRO A 492 37.77 -7.88 0.52
CA PRO A 492 38.54 -7.16 -0.49
C PRO A 492 37.76 -6.88 -1.77
N HIS A 493 36.93 -7.83 -2.20
CA HIS A 493 36.07 -7.66 -3.37
C HIS A 493 34.97 -6.63 -3.12
N PHE A 494 34.29 -6.71 -1.96
CA PHE A 494 33.30 -5.73 -1.53
C PHE A 494 33.87 -4.30 -1.53
N VAL A 495 35.07 -4.08 -1.00
CA VAL A 495 35.73 -2.76 -0.97
C VAL A 495 35.94 -2.22 -2.39
N LYS A 496 36.44 -3.06 -3.32
CA LYS A 496 36.59 -2.68 -4.73
C LYS A 496 35.27 -2.27 -5.37
N MET A 497 34.24 -3.08 -5.17
CA MET A 497 32.91 -2.86 -5.72
C MET A 497 32.27 -1.58 -5.15
N GLN A 498 32.35 -1.36 -3.83
CA GLN A 498 31.90 -0.13 -3.18
C GLN A 498 32.61 1.11 -3.77
N ASN A 499 33.95 1.07 -3.88
CA ASN A 499 34.73 2.21 -4.35
C ASN A 499 34.38 2.54 -5.81
N LEU A 500 34.18 1.53 -6.65
CA LEU A 500 33.70 1.71 -8.02
C LEU A 500 32.34 2.34 -8.07
N LEU A 501 31.38 1.85 -7.27
CA LEU A 501 30.02 2.42 -7.18
C LEU A 501 30.06 3.89 -6.75
N ILE A 502 30.83 4.21 -5.70
CA ILE A 502 30.95 5.60 -5.20
C ILE A 502 31.59 6.51 -6.26
N LYS A 503 32.60 6.03 -6.96
CA LYS A 503 33.24 6.76 -8.06
C LYS A 503 32.26 7.07 -9.18
N GLN A 504 31.52 6.06 -9.67
CA GLN A 504 30.49 6.21 -10.70
C GLN A 504 29.37 7.18 -10.27
N MET A 505 28.95 7.12 -9.01
CA MET A 505 27.94 8.04 -8.47
C MET A 505 28.44 9.49 -8.43
N LYS A 506 29.73 9.70 -8.19
CA LYS A 506 30.35 11.04 -8.21
C LYS A 506 30.46 11.60 -9.63
N GLU A 507 30.87 10.78 -10.58
CA GLU A 507 31.08 11.16 -11.99
C GLU A 507 29.77 11.45 -12.72
N ASN A 508 28.74 10.65 -12.48
CA ASN A 508 27.44 10.79 -13.17
C ASN A 508 26.56 11.94 -12.68
N GLY A 509 27.03 12.79 -11.75
CA GLY A 509 26.28 13.96 -11.25
C GLY A 509 24.93 13.61 -10.61
N ILE A 510 24.73 12.36 -10.19
CA ILE A 510 23.47 11.89 -9.59
C ILE A 510 23.25 12.65 -8.28
N SER A 511 22.03 13.23 -8.12
CA SER A 511 21.63 13.87 -6.86
C SER A 511 21.78 12.89 -5.70
N ARG A 512 22.67 13.21 -4.78
CA ARG A 512 23.02 12.35 -3.64
C ARG A 512 22.42 12.91 -2.37
N PRO A 513 21.62 12.13 -1.63
CA PRO A 513 21.18 12.56 -0.32
C PRO A 513 22.36 12.63 0.66
N ALA A 514 22.35 13.62 1.56
CA ALA A 514 23.42 13.81 2.56
C ALA A 514 23.68 12.56 3.43
N CYS A 515 22.72 11.63 3.51
CA CYS A 515 22.89 10.38 4.25
C CYS A 515 23.86 9.39 3.59
N PHE A 516 24.30 9.59 2.34
CA PHE A 516 25.35 8.75 1.74
C PHE A 516 26.76 9.14 2.23
N GLY A 517 26.95 10.39 2.64
CA GLY A 517 28.20 10.86 3.24
C GLY A 517 29.30 11.29 2.23
N PHE A 518 28.95 11.41 0.91
CA PHE A 518 29.88 11.82 -0.15
C PHE A 518 29.24 12.64 -1.25
#